data_abf4a6ced56834a3abb06f93fa9174bf
#
_entry.id   abf4a6ced56834a3abb06f93fa9174bf
#
_cell.length_a   1.000
_cell.length_b   1.000
_cell.length_c   1.000
_cell.angle_alpha   90.00
_cell.angle_beta   90.00
_cell.angle_gamma   90.00
#
_symmetry.space_group_name_H-M   'P 1'
#
loop_
_entity.id
_entity.type
_entity.pdbx_description
1 polymer ?
#
loop_
_entity_poly.entity_id
_entity_poly.type
_entity_poly.pdbx_seq_one_letter_code
_entity_poly.pdbx_strand_id
1 'polypeptide(L)'
;MFVLTEIVANNVSAYVGNIHVSNNVEELQKIMNADFDHDLKEANDLWMDCGSNLNDKPLSICHTYSARIKTLKEFKSWSIMEVQGEVAQP
;
A
#
# COMPACT_ATOMS: atom_id res chain seq x y z
N MET A 1 -0.86 -18.35 8.02
CA MET A 1 -1.12 -17.74 6.71
C MET A 1 -1.17 -16.23 6.87
N PHE A 2 -0.62 -15.51 5.91
CA PHE A 2 -0.58 -14.06 5.95
C PHE A 2 -1.34 -13.51 4.76
N VAL A 3 -1.92 -12.33 4.93
CA VAL A 3 -2.67 -11.63 3.88
C VAL A 3 -2.12 -10.22 3.75
N LEU A 4 -1.71 -9.86 2.53
CA LEU A 4 -1.36 -8.49 2.18
C LEU A 4 -2.57 -7.87 1.48
N THR A 5 -3.05 -6.76 2.01
CA THR A 5 -4.18 -6.04 1.45
C THR A 5 -3.75 -4.62 1.08
N GLU A 6 -4.06 -4.20 -0.13
CA GLU A 6 -3.91 -2.82 -0.57
C GLU A 6 -5.26 -2.14 -0.62
N ILE A 7 -5.37 -0.99 0.04
CA ILE A 7 -6.57 -0.15 0.00
C ILE A 7 -6.22 1.14 -0.72
N VAL A 8 -7.06 1.51 -1.68
CA VAL A 8 -6.93 2.77 -2.42
C VAL A 8 -8.16 3.61 -2.12
N ALA A 9 -7.94 4.84 -1.69
CA ALA A 9 -9.02 5.76 -1.36
C ALA A 9 -8.79 7.11 -2.03
N ASN A 10 -9.87 7.73 -2.48
CA ASN A 10 -9.88 9.09 -2.98
C ASN A 10 -11.02 9.85 -2.29
N ASN A 11 -11.29 11.08 -2.76
CA ASN A 11 -12.32 11.92 -2.13
C ASN A 11 -13.74 11.39 -2.31
N VAL A 12 -13.95 10.40 -3.16
CA VAL A 12 -15.28 9.90 -3.53
C VAL A 12 -15.51 8.48 -3.01
N SER A 13 -14.49 7.63 -3.07
CA SER A 13 -14.67 6.22 -2.77
C SER A 13 -13.37 5.58 -2.28
N ALA A 14 -13.51 4.41 -1.71
CA ALA A 14 -12.39 3.56 -1.34
C ALA A 14 -12.64 2.15 -1.84
N TYR A 15 -11.58 1.46 -2.26
CA TYR A 15 -11.70 0.10 -2.74
C TYR A 15 -10.42 -0.68 -2.43
N VAL A 16 -10.56 -1.99 -2.46
CA VAL A 16 -9.41 -2.90 -2.32
C VAL A 16 -8.72 -2.99 -3.67
N GLY A 17 -7.44 -2.62 -3.69
CA GLY A 17 -6.65 -2.69 -4.92
C GLY A 17 -6.19 -4.11 -5.21
N ASN A 18 -5.36 -4.66 -4.35
CA ASN A 18 -4.82 -6.01 -4.52
C ASN A 18 -4.86 -6.77 -3.20
N ILE A 19 -4.99 -8.08 -3.31
CA ILE A 19 -4.89 -8.99 -2.18
C ILE A 19 -3.94 -10.12 -2.56
N HIS A 20 -2.95 -10.37 -1.71
CA HIS A 20 -2.04 -11.50 -1.85
C HIS A 20 -2.05 -12.33 -0.58
N VAL A 21 -2.00 -13.62 -0.73
CA VAL A 21 -2.01 -14.57 0.39
C VAL A 21 -0.77 -15.45 0.29
N SER A 22 -0.09 -15.66 1.40
CA SER A 22 1.07 -16.54 1.43
C SER A 22 1.29 -17.07 2.85
N ASN A 23 1.88 -18.24 2.94
CA ASN A 23 2.37 -18.75 4.21
C ASN A 23 3.72 -18.15 4.58
N ASN A 24 4.37 -17.48 3.65
CA ASN A 24 5.67 -16.86 3.84
C ASN A 24 5.51 -15.34 3.90
N VAL A 25 5.61 -14.77 5.09
CA VAL A 25 5.44 -13.33 5.28
C VAL A 25 6.49 -12.52 4.52
N GLU A 26 7.69 -13.04 4.38
CA GLU A 26 8.76 -12.32 3.68
C GLU A 26 8.43 -12.13 2.20
N GLU A 27 7.75 -13.08 1.60
CA GLU A 27 7.27 -12.95 0.23
C GLU A 27 6.30 -11.78 0.10
N LEU A 28 5.36 -11.66 1.04
CA LEU A 28 4.41 -10.55 1.05
C LEU A 28 5.10 -9.22 1.33
N GLN A 29 6.11 -9.21 2.18
CA GLN A 29 6.90 -8.00 2.44
C GLN A 29 7.61 -7.51 1.18
N LYS A 30 8.15 -8.43 0.38
CA LYS A 30 8.78 -8.07 -0.89
C LYS A 30 7.77 -7.47 -1.87
N ILE A 31 6.59 -8.06 -1.95
CA ILE A 31 5.52 -7.56 -2.82
C ILE A 31 5.11 -6.15 -2.36
N MET A 32 4.86 -5.97 -1.08
CA MET A 32 4.48 -4.68 -0.52
C MET A 32 5.54 -3.62 -0.78
N ASN A 33 6.80 -3.93 -0.53
CA ASN A 33 7.89 -2.98 -0.71
C ASN A 33 8.06 -2.59 -2.18
N ALA A 34 7.93 -3.54 -3.09
CA ALA A 34 8.01 -3.28 -4.52
C ALA A 34 6.87 -2.38 -5.00
N ASP A 35 5.64 -2.66 -4.56
CA ASP A 35 4.48 -1.84 -4.88
C ASP A 35 4.61 -0.44 -4.31
N PHE A 36 5.03 -0.35 -3.06
CA PHE A 36 5.23 0.93 -2.38
C PHE A 36 6.27 1.78 -3.12
N ASP A 37 7.42 1.21 -3.45
CA ASP A 37 8.49 1.93 -4.13
C ASP A 37 8.04 2.42 -5.51
N HIS A 38 7.33 1.58 -6.25
CA HIS A 38 6.81 1.92 -7.56
C HIS A 38 5.81 3.08 -7.46
N ASP A 39 4.85 2.97 -6.55
CA ASP A 39 3.79 3.96 -6.40
C ASP A 39 4.33 5.28 -5.85
N LEU A 40 5.30 5.22 -4.95
CA LEU A 40 5.94 6.42 -4.43
C LEU A 40 6.72 7.15 -5.52
N LYS A 41 7.41 6.41 -6.37
CA LYS A 41 8.12 7.00 -7.50
C LYS A 41 7.16 7.70 -8.45
N GLU A 42 6.05 7.05 -8.79
CA GLU A 42 5.03 7.67 -9.64
C GLU A 42 4.47 8.94 -9.00
N ALA A 43 4.15 8.88 -7.70
CA ALA A 43 3.61 10.03 -7.00
C ALA A 43 4.59 11.20 -6.98
N ASN A 44 5.87 10.94 -6.76
CA ASN A 44 6.91 11.96 -6.77
C ASN A 44 7.12 12.54 -8.17
N ASP A 45 7.08 11.69 -9.20
CA ASP A 45 7.22 12.15 -10.59
C ASP A 45 6.07 13.08 -10.97
N LEU A 46 4.84 12.72 -10.61
CA LEU A 46 3.68 13.58 -10.83
C LEU A 46 3.80 14.89 -10.07
N TRP A 47 4.25 14.84 -8.82
CA TRP A 47 4.43 16.02 -8.01
C TRP A 47 5.46 16.96 -8.64
N MET A 48 6.57 16.42 -9.14
CA MET A 48 7.58 17.22 -9.83
C MET A 48 7.05 17.82 -11.12
N ASP A 49 6.28 17.06 -11.90
CA ASP A 49 5.68 17.53 -13.14
C ASP A 49 4.67 18.65 -12.89
N CYS A 50 4.06 18.67 -11.72
CA CYS A 50 3.07 19.71 -11.34
C CYS A 50 3.70 20.92 -10.65
N GLY A 51 5.03 21.07 -10.69
CA GLY A 51 5.70 22.26 -10.19
C GLY A 51 6.33 22.15 -8.81
N SER A 52 6.34 20.96 -8.20
CA SER A 52 7.04 20.70 -6.94
C SER A 52 6.61 21.61 -5.79
N ASN A 53 5.31 21.86 -5.66
CA ASN A 53 4.80 22.67 -4.57
C ASN A 53 4.94 21.87 -3.26
N LEU A 54 5.66 22.42 -2.29
CA LEU A 54 5.93 21.74 -1.02
C LEU A 54 4.67 21.37 -0.24
N ASN A 55 3.58 22.12 -0.43
CA ASN A 55 2.31 21.80 0.24
C ASN A 55 1.67 20.54 -0.31
N ASP A 56 2.04 20.13 -1.51
CA ASP A 56 1.45 19.02 -2.23
C ASP A 56 2.37 17.81 -2.30
N LYS A 57 3.51 17.86 -1.62
CA LYS A 57 4.48 16.78 -1.66
C LYS A 57 3.86 15.50 -1.10
N PRO A 58 4.02 14.37 -1.79
CA PRO A 58 3.54 13.09 -1.27
C PRO A 58 4.12 12.78 0.09
N LEU A 59 3.27 12.31 0.99
CA LEU A 59 3.68 11.85 2.31
C LEU A 59 3.70 10.33 2.29
N SER A 60 4.75 9.74 2.83
CA SER A 60 4.87 8.29 2.83
C SER A 60 5.51 7.79 4.11
N ILE A 61 5.14 6.56 4.45
CA ILE A 61 5.74 5.84 5.57
C ILE A 61 5.73 4.36 5.23
N CYS A 62 6.81 3.67 5.52
CA CYS A 62 6.91 2.24 5.28
C CYS A 62 7.44 1.55 6.52
N HIS A 63 6.67 0.61 7.02
CA HIS A 63 7.02 -0.25 8.14
C HIS A 63 7.16 -1.69 7.69
N THR A 64 7.51 -2.59 8.61
CA THR A 64 7.71 -4.00 8.30
C THR A 64 6.43 -4.66 7.76
N TYR A 65 5.27 -4.32 8.32
CA TYR A 65 4.00 -4.97 7.97
C TYR A 65 2.95 -4.01 7.44
N SER A 66 3.32 -2.77 7.20
CA SER A 66 2.39 -1.78 6.66
C SER A 66 3.13 -0.65 5.95
N ALA A 67 2.45 -0.03 5.01
CA ALA A 67 2.98 1.13 4.29
C ALA A 67 1.84 2.04 3.89
N ARG A 68 2.12 3.31 3.72
CA ARG A 68 1.10 4.29 3.31
C ARG A 68 1.73 5.36 2.43
N ILE A 69 0.96 5.82 1.45
CA ILE A 69 1.30 6.98 0.62
C ILE A 69 0.06 7.86 0.56
N LYS A 70 0.24 9.14 0.87
CA LYS A 70 -0.84 10.12 0.78
C LYS A 70 -0.43 11.22 -0.20
N THR A 71 -1.29 11.48 -1.16
CA THR A 71 -1.17 12.60 -2.09
C THR A 71 -2.43 13.47 -1.98
N LEU A 72 -2.48 14.56 -2.75
CA LEU A 72 -3.67 15.40 -2.79
C LEU A 72 -4.92 14.68 -3.24
N LYS A 73 -4.76 13.71 -4.12
CA LYS A 73 -5.89 13.05 -4.79
C LYS A 73 -6.19 11.68 -4.25
N GLU A 74 -5.21 11.06 -3.58
CA GLU A 74 -5.30 9.64 -3.32
C GLU A 74 -4.56 9.26 -2.06
N PHE A 75 -5.10 8.27 -1.38
CA PHE A 75 -4.46 7.64 -0.23
C PHE A 75 -4.36 6.15 -0.52
N LYS A 76 -3.16 5.61 -0.42
CA LYS A 76 -2.92 4.17 -0.55
C LYS A 76 -2.37 3.62 0.74
N SER A 77 -2.86 2.47 1.16
CA SER A 77 -2.31 1.79 2.31
C SER A 77 -2.14 0.30 2.02
N TRP A 78 -1.08 -0.26 2.56
CA TRP A 78 -0.81 -1.69 2.49
C TRP A 78 -0.72 -2.21 3.92
N SER A 79 -1.28 -3.37 4.16
CA SER A 79 -1.14 -4.03 5.45
C SER A 79 -0.99 -5.53 5.27
N ILE A 80 -0.11 -6.12 6.09
CA ILE A 80 0.10 -7.55 6.14
C ILE A 80 -0.41 -8.01 7.49
N MET A 81 -1.34 -8.95 7.49
CA MET A 81 -1.93 -9.50 8.70
C MET A 81 -1.78 -11.00 8.71
N GLU A 82 -1.51 -11.54 9.88
CA GLU A 82 -1.58 -12.96 10.08
C GLU A 82 -3.03 -13.34 10.29
N VAL A 83 -3.49 -14.30 9.51
CA VAL A 83 -4.82 -14.85 9.65
C VAL A 83 -4.64 -16.22 10.28
N GLN A 84 -5.41 -16.50 11.33
CA GLN A 84 -5.47 -17.83 11.87
C GLN A 84 -5.91 -18.74 10.75
N GLY A 85 -4.94 -19.47 10.23
CA GLY A 85 -5.08 -20.15 8.96
C GLY A 85 -5.95 -21.37 8.98
N GLU A 86 -6.56 -21.61 10.08
CA GLU A 86 -7.49 -22.69 10.16
C GLU A 86 -8.80 -22.26 9.61
N VAL A 87 -8.98 -22.52 8.36
CA VAL A 87 -10.33 -22.59 7.92
C VAL A 87 -10.99 -23.60 8.84
N ALA A 88 -11.99 -23.18 9.56
CA ALA A 88 -12.75 -24.08 10.37
C ALA A 88 -13.13 -25.26 9.50
N GLN A 89 -12.54 -26.35 9.79
CA GLN A 89 -12.87 -27.55 9.05
C GLN A 89 -14.22 -28.01 9.52
N PRO A 90 -15.18 -28.13 8.63
CA PRO A 90 -16.45 -28.69 9.01
C PRO A 90 -16.28 -30.13 9.50
#